data_ba71799475d8e5261320b4d688f7adf4
#
_entry.id   ba71799475d8e5261320b4d688f7adf4
#
_cell.length_a   1.000
_cell.length_b   1.000
_cell.length_c   1.000
_cell.angle_alpha   90.00
_cell.angle_beta   90.00
_cell.angle_gamma   90.00
#
_symmetry.space_group_name_H-M   'P 1'
#
loop_
_entity.id
_entity.type
_entity.pdbx_description
1 polymer ?
#
loop_
_entity_poly.entity_id
_entity_poly.type
_entity_poly.pdbx_seq_one_letter_code
_entity_poly.pdbx_strand_id
1 'polypeptide(L)'
;MAAKYFQLIPLFLSAPLLVVSCSEAETPGPGPTGTGGVTGGTSGTTGGQVNSATGGAVTGGTNTGGLATGGVTTGGSVSGGSASGGSVSGGSVSGGTGGASSSGGSTTGGNAVTGGVGNGGAGKGGAGGQATTGGAGGKAGGTGGQSSGGAGKGGAGGQATTGGQATGGGGAGGGGSTMLAATPPMGWNSWNTFGCNNLTEALIKGVADTFVSSGMKDVGYQYVNLDDCWMNGRDGSGKIQVNATKFPSGMAALAKYIHDKGLKMGLYSTPGTQTCAAIYGGYSGGVGSLGHEQSDAQTYASWGVDYLKYDKCTAALSGFAPMRDALRASGRQIFYSINPGDGTGCIPGKCGIDLPTTANMWRIGFDINASWSSVVSLIDQNAPLSQYAGPGHWNDPDMLEVGKLANETEDRAHFSMWAIMAAPLLAGNDIRSMSATTKAILTNAEVIAVDQDPLGVQGKVVASPGTNLQVWAKKLSGTNTVAVALFNRGTSAASITAQWTAIGLPAGAATVRDLWSHMDLGSSMNSYTASSVPGHGVVMLKITSTP
;
A
#
# COMPACT_ATOMS: atom_id res chain seq x y z
N MET A 1 16.00 -12.27 8.19
CA MET A 1 15.42 -12.48 9.52
C MET A 1 14.45 -11.34 9.74
N ALA A 2 13.15 -11.61 9.64
CA ALA A 2 12.11 -10.61 9.91
C ALA A 2 12.12 -10.31 11.41
N ALA A 3 12.23 -9.05 11.77
CA ALA A 3 12.10 -8.61 13.15
C ALA A 3 10.67 -8.89 13.62
N LYS A 4 10.53 -9.83 14.54
CA LYS A 4 9.26 -10.09 15.23
C LYS A 4 9.10 -9.06 16.34
N TYR A 5 8.19 -8.13 16.17
CA TYR A 5 7.69 -7.33 17.27
C TYR A 5 6.72 -8.18 18.10
N PHE A 6 7.06 -8.38 19.37
CA PHE A 6 6.13 -8.95 20.34
C PHE A 6 5.14 -7.89 20.79
N GLN A 7 3.87 -8.13 20.52
CA GLN A 7 2.78 -7.41 21.18
C GLN A 7 2.47 -8.09 22.53
N LEU A 8 2.60 -7.32 23.60
CA LEU A 8 1.97 -7.59 24.88
C LEU A 8 0.51 -7.14 24.80
N ILE A 9 -0.41 -8.08 24.79
CA ILE A 9 -1.86 -7.83 24.91
C ILE A 9 -2.16 -7.65 26.40
N PRO A 10 -2.70 -6.50 26.86
CA PRO A 10 -3.26 -6.41 28.20
C PRO A 10 -4.64 -7.06 28.23
N LEU A 11 -4.79 -8.04 29.09
CA LEU A 11 -6.07 -8.63 29.48
C LEU A 11 -6.90 -7.55 30.20
N PHE A 12 -7.99 -7.09 29.60
CA PHE A 12 -9.00 -6.32 30.30
C PHE A 12 -9.97 -7.27 31.02
N LEU A 13 -9.90 -7.28 32.34
CA LEU A 13 -10.96 -7.80 33.20
C LEU A 13 -12.13 -6.80 33.18
N SER A 14 -13.27 -7.27 32.75
CA SER A 14 -14.54 -6.56 32.85
C SER A 14 -15.07 -6.61 34.30
N ALA A 15 -15.27 -5.45 34.91
CA ALA A 15 -16.08 -5.27 36.11
C ALA A 15 -17.33 -4.46 35.78
N PRO A 16 -18.48 -4.71 36.40
CA PRO A 16 -19.76 -4.11 36.02
C PRO A 16 -19.92 -2.69 36.50
N LEU A 17 -20.51 -1.84 35.64
CA LEU A 17 -20.93 -0.47 35.93
C LEU A 17 -22.10 -0.47 36.93
N LEU A 18 -21.88 0.19 38.05
CA LEU A 18 -22.99 0.65 38.93
C LEU A 18 -23.36 2.07 38.50
N VAL A 19 -24.59 2.23 38.09
CA VAL A 19 -25.20 3.54 37.80
C VAL A 19 -25.68 4.13 39.14
N VAL A 20 -25.15 5.30 39.49
CA VAL A 20 -25.72 6.16 40.51
C VAL A 20 -25.99 7.52 39.89
N SER A 21 -27.28 7.84 39.79
CA SER A 21 -27.78 9.16 39.42
C SER A 21 -27.83 10.06 40.68
N CYS A 22 -27.33 11.29 40.58
CA CYS A 22 -27.75 12.37 41.47
C CYS A 22 -27.70 13.72 40.78
N SER A 23 -28.73 14.45 41.07
CA SER A 23 -29.30 15.68 40.63
C SER A 23 -28.46 16.95 40.82
N GLU A 24 -28.87 17.96 40.07
CA GLU A 24 -28.49 19.36 40.01
C GLU A 24 -28.56 20.10 41.37
N ALA A 25 -27.66 21.08 41.57
CA ALA A 25 -27.92 22.28 42.38
C ALA A 25 -26.99 23.45 42.01
N GLU A 26 -27.54 24.61 42.06
CA GLU A 26 -27.28 25.92 41.54
C GLU A 26 -26.01 26.63 42.03
N THR A 27 -25.55 27.60 41.21
CA THR A 27 -24.59 28.67 41.48
C THR A 27 -25.10 29.70 42.46
N PRO A 28 -24.21 30.45 43.18
CA PRO A 28 -24.12 31.90 42.90
C PRO A 28 -22.68 32.52 42.89
N GLY A 29 -22.60 33.64 42.24
CA GLY A 29 -21.45 34.44 41.83
C GLY A 29 -20.87 35.44 42.89
N PRO A 30 -20.25 36.56 42.52
CA PRO A 30 -18.82 36.82 42.84
C PRO A 30 -18.50 38.01 43.77
N GLY A 31 -17.21 38.11 44.15
CA GLY A 31 -16.46 39.32 44.56
C GLY A 31 -15.99 39.38 46.02
N PRO A 32 -15.15 40.35 46.39
CA PRO A 32 -13.97 40.86 45.70
C PRO A 32 -12.68 40.95 46.58
N THR A 33 -11.53 41.19 45.90
CA THR A 33 -10.29 41.92 46.29
C THR A 33 -9.77 41.93 47.74
N GLY A 34 -8.46 41.63 47.86
CA GLY A 34 -7.66 42.02 49.04
C GLY A 34 -6.16 41.76 48.85
N THR A 35 -5.44 42.85 48.79
CA THR A 35 -3.99 43.07 48.64
C THR A 35 -3.19 42.76 49.89
N GLY A 36 -1.87 42.50 49.70
CA GLY A 36 -0.79 42.71 50.70
C GLY A 36 -0.15 41.39 51.16
N GLY A 37 1.12 41.23 51.06
CA GLY A 37 2.27 41.90 51.50
C GLY A 37 3.31 40.92 52.03
N VAL A 38 4.42 40.88 51.42
CA VAL A 38 5.84 40.92 51.83
C VAL A 38 6.33 40.28 53.14
N THR A 39 7.55 39.73 52.99
CA THR A 39 8.62 39.36 53.96
C THR A 39 8.70 37.86 54.23
N GLY A 40 9.80 37.20 54.03
CA GLY A 40 11.21 37.43 54.32
C GLY A 40 11.66 36.42 55.36
N GLY A 41 12.72 35.66 55.09
CA GLY A 41 13.29 34.83 56.15
C GLY A 41 14.09 33.62 55.63
N THR A 42 15.29 33.85 55.50
CA THR A 42 16.59 33.18 55.45
C THR A 42 16.79 31.87 56.23
N SER A 43 17.62 31.03 55.63
CA SER A 43 18.73 30.21 56.17
C SER A 43 18.44 28.89 56.88
N GLY A 44 19.24 27.92 56.46
CA GLY A 44 19.56 26.75 57.28
C GLY A 44 20.17 25.59 56.48
N THR A 45 21.46 25.65 56.28
CA THR A 45 22.39 24.59 55.89
C THR A 45 22.42 23.44 56.87
N THR A 46 22.62 22.20 56.37
CA THR A 46 23.50 21.11 56.78
C THR A 46 23.03 19.85 56.07
N GLY A 47 23.78 19.11 55.27
CA GLY A 47 25.09 18.50 55.58
C GLY A 47 24.86 17.06 56.03
N GLY A 48 25.09 16.06 55.18
CA GLY A 48 25.09 14.64 55.62
C GLY A 48 25.11 13.73 54.39
N GLN A 49 26.16 13.50 53.92
CA GLN A 49 27.13 12.39 53.83
C GLN A 49 26.57 11.08 53.22
N VAL A 50 27.24 10.74 52.19
CA VAL A 50 27.39 9.49 51.44
C VAL A 50 27.66 8.31 52.40
N ASN A 51 27.02 7.20 52.12
CA ASN A 51 27.58 5.90 52.49
C ASN A 51 27.49 4.95 51.29
N SER A 52 28.65 4.67 50.80
CA SER A 52 28.99 3.57 49.93
C SER A 52 28.72 2.26 50.66
N ALA A 53 27.93 1.39 50.08
CA ALA A 53 27.91 -0.02 50.49
C ALA A 53 28.52 -0.82 49.34
N THR A 54 29.68 -1.30 49.70
CA THR A 54 30.51 -2.26 48.98
C THR A 54 29.76 -3.55 48.64
N GLY A 55 30.15 -4.09 47.51
CA GLY A 55 29.65 -5.29 46.89
C GLY A 55 29.63 -6.52 47.75
N GLY A 56 28.55 -7.24 47.67
CA GLY A 56 28.44 -8.63 48.02
C GLY A 56 28.48 -9.44 46.72
N ALA A 57 29.56 -10.16 46.55
CA ALA A 57 29.66 -11.18 45.54
C ALA A 57 28.71 -12.29 45.93
N VAL A 58 27.66 -12.49 45.17
CA VAL A 58 26.86 -13.71 45.23
C VAL A 58 27.56 -14.75 44.38
N THR A 59 28.27 -15.63 45.02
CA THR A 59 28.79 -16.86 44.42
C THR A 59 27.64 -17.65 43.82
N GLY A 60 27.83 -18.03 42.57
CA GLY A 60 26.86 -18.69 41.74
C GLY A 60 26.33 -19.97 42.36
N GLY A 61 25.06 -20.00 42.53
CA GLY A 61 24.29 -21.22 42.52
C GLY A 61 24.17 -21.68 41.08
N THR A 62 24.79 -22.78 40.79
CA THR A 62 24.58 -23.47 39.50
C THR A 62 23.13 -23.88 39.41
N ASN A 63 22.39 -23.16 38.64
CA ASN A 63 21.03 -23.55 38.31
C ASN A 63 21.09 -24.65 37.26
N THR A 64 21.16 -25.87 37.75
CA THR A 64 20.97 -27.08 36.95
C THR A 64 19.46 -27.36 36.85
N GLY A 65 18.76 -26.50 36.21
CA GLY A 65 17.34 -26.63 36.01
C GLY A 65 16.98 -26.07 34.64
N GLY A 66 17.23 -26.82 33.66
CA GLY A 66 16.47 -26.92 32.43
C GLY A 66 15.93 -25.65 31.80
N LEU A 67 16.77 -24.74 31.44
CA LEU A 67 16.45 -23.86 30.30
C LEU A 67 17.10 -24.50 29.08
N ALA A 68 16.29 -25.13 28.30
CA ALA A 68 16.67 -25.52 26.96
C ALA A 68 16.76 -24.25 26.11
N THR A 69 17.89 -23.59 26.18
CA THR A 69 18.26 -22.58 25.24
C THR A 69 18.66 -23.27 23.95
N GLY A 70 17.85 -23.13 22.91
CA GLY A 70 18.25 -23.44 21.56
C GLY A 70 18.92 -24.79 21.31
N GLY A 71 18.54 -25.79 22.02
CA GLY A 71 19.04 -27.14 21.79
C GLY A 71 18.09 -27.86 20.85
N VAL A 72 18.63 -28.43 19.83
CA VAL A 72 17.95 -29.41 18.98
C VAL A 72 17.57 -30.57 19.88
N THR A 73 16.31 -30.72 20.24
CA THR A 73 15.83 -31.89 20.91
C THR A 73 15.74 -33.02 19.92
N THR A 74 16.61 -33.97 20.04
CA THR A 74 16.51 -35.24 19.33
C THR A 74 15.28 -35.98 19.82
N GLY A 75 14.29 -36.16 18.97
CA GLY A 75 13.23 -37.16 19.12
C GLY A 75 12.36 -36.99 20.35
N GLY A 76 11.36 -36.19 20.25
CA GLY A 76 10.29 -36.13 21.20
C GLY A 76 9.42 -34.91 20.95
N SER A 77 8.14 -35.14 20.85
CA SER A 77 7.14 -34.08 20.87
C SER A 77 7.23 -33.34 22.17
N VAL A 78 7.63 -32.12 22.18
CA VAL A 78 7.55 -31.28 23.37
C VAL A 78 6.12 -30.80 23.47
N SER A 79 5.33 -31.49 24.27
CA SER A 79 4.00 -31.02 24.67
C SER A 79 4.15 -30.12 25.88
N GLY A 80 3.66 -28.91 25.80
CA GLY A 80 3.32 -28.10 26.96
C GLY A 80 4.46 -27.43 27.70
N GLY A 81 5.26 -26.66 27.01
CA GLY A 81 6.07 -25.65 27.65
C GLY A 81 6.12 -24.47 26.71
N SER A 82 5.77 -23.28 27.18
CA SER A 82 5.95 -22.05 26.39
C SER A 82 7.43 -21.79 26.21
N ALA A 83 8.01 -22.46 25.21
CA ALA A 83 9.31 -22.08 24.72
C ALA A 83 9.08 -21.06 23.61
N SER A 84 9.23 -19.82 23.95
CA SER A 84 9.26 -18.75 22.99
C SER A 84 10.42 -18.96 22.03
N GLY A 85 10.12 -19.10 20.75
CA GLY A 85 11.04 -18.83 19.68
C GLY A 85 12.00 -19.95 19.28
N GLY A 86 11.50 -21.12 19.12
CA GLY A 86 12.19 -22.13 18.34
C GLY A 86 11.20 -22.79 17.41
N SER A 87 11.37 -22.64 16.12
CA SER A 87 10.70 -23.54 15.20
C SER A 87 11.23 -24.92 15.46
N VAL A 88 10.48 -25.69 16.23
CA VAL A 88 10.68 -27.13 16.20
C VAL A 88 10.04 -27.57 14.90
N SER A 89 10.79 -27.50 13.83
CA SER A 89 10.43 -28.22 12.62
C SER A 89 10.31 -29.67 13.03
N GLY A 90 9.17 -30.27 12.79
CA GLY A 90 8.85 -31.64 13.09
C GLY A 90 10.04 -32.51 12.79
N GLY A 91 10.51 -33.19 13.79
CA GLY A 91 11.77 -33.86 13.77
C GLY A 91 11.87 -34.85 12.67
N SER A 92 12.52 -34.45 11.64
CA SER A 92 13.32 -35.40 10.92
C SER A 92 14.55 -35.65 11.71
N VAL A 93 14.43 -36.56 12.67
CA VAL A 93 15.61 -37.17 13.23
C VAL A 93 16.17 -38.03 12.14
N SER A 94 17.30 -37.62 11.57
CA SER A 94 18.11 -38.52 10.79
C SER A 94 18.47 -39.68 11.74
N GLY A 95 17.70 -40.74 11.62
CA GLY A 95 17.93 -41.96 12.35
C GLY A 95 19.29 -42.47 12.03
N GLY A 96 20.04 -42.68 13.07
CA GLY A 96 21.22 -43.49 13.00
C GLY A 96 20.86 -44.84 12.44
N THR A 97 21.73 -45.31 11.58
CA THR A 97 21.80 -46.66 11.06
C THR A 97 21.54 -47.70 12.10
N GLY A 98 20.46 -48.42 11.98
CA GLY A 98 20.17 -49.61 12.73
C GLY A 98 19.15 -50.41 11.98
N GLY A 99 19.61 -51.40 11.24
CA GLY A 99 18.77 -52.28 10.47
C GLY A 99 17.87 -53.12 11.34
N ALA A 100 16.67 -53.31 10.89
CA ALA A 100 15.88 -54.50 11.14
C ALA A 100 14.79 -54.57 10.07
N SER A 101 14.91 -55.55 9.27
CA SER A 101 13.90 -56.11 8.41
C SER A 101 12.62 -56.45 9.18
N SER A 102 11.50 -56.04 8.72
CA SER A 102 10.25 -56.76 8.96
C SER A 102 9.37 -56.74 7.72
N SER A 103 9.15 -57.95 7.37
CA SER A 103 8.30 -58.45 6.32
C SER A 103 6.84 -58.10 6.51
N GLY A 104 6.14 -57.90 5.41
CA GLY A 104 4.82 -58.46 5.21
C GLY A 104 3.65 -57.54 5.40
N GLY A 105 2.95 -57.38 4.36
CA GLY A 105 1.60 -56.86 4.36
C GLY A 105 1.13 -56.51 2.97
N SER A 106 0.94 -57.53 2.16
CA SER A 106 0.15 -57.44 0.93
C SER A 106 -1.29 -57.10 1.24
N THR A 107 -1.83 -56.10 0.61
CA THR A 107 -3.26 -56.12 0.29
C THR A 107 -3.46 -55.76 -1.17
N THR A 108 -3.97 -56.75 -1.81
CA THR A 108 -4.42 -56.85 -3.18
C THR A 108 -5.61 -55.93 -3.47
N GLY A 109 -5.64 -55.48 -4.68
CA GLY A 109 -6.84 -54.96 -5.37
C GLY A 109 -6.43 -53.87 -6.33
N GLY A 110 -6.15 -54.10 -7.51
CA GLY A 110 -6.81 -54.67 -8.67
C GLY A 110 -7.47 -53.55 -9.44
N ASN A 111 -6.86 -53.09 -10.51
CA ASN A 111 -7.38 -53.27 -11.87
C ASN A 111 -6.45 -52.58 -12.88
N ALA A 112 -5.97 -53.43 -13.73
CA ALA A 112 -5.28 -53.07 -14.96
C ALA A 112 -6.29 -52.63 -16.02
N VAL A 113 -5.93 -51.63 -16.81
CA VAL A 113 -6.41 -51.50 -18.18
C VAL A 113 -5.20 -51.36 -19.08
N THR A 114 -5.06 -52.39 -19.86
CA THR A 114 -4.11 -52.61 -20.94
C THR A 114 -4.44 -51.78 -22.17
N GLY A 115 -3.43 -51.42 -22.89
CA GLY A 115 -3.48 -51.10 -24.31
C GLY A 115 -2.59 -49.90 -24.64
N GLY A 116 -1.63 -49.92 -25.46
CA GLY A 116 -1.26 -50.74 -26.57
C GLY A 116 0.04 -50.15 -27.11
N VAL A 117 0.89 -51.02 -27.47
CA VAL A 117 2.21 -50.82 -28.06
C VAL A 117 2.10 -50.23 -29.45
N GLY A 118 2.90 -49.26 -29.77
CA GLY A 118 3.10 -48.81 -31.16
C GLY A 118 4.55 -48.39 -31.35
N ASN A 119 5.26 -49.32 -31.89
CA ASN A 119 6.66 -49.24 -32.24
C ASN A 119 6.81 -48.61 -33.62
N GLY A 120 7.88 -47.87 -33.86
CA GLY A 120 8.40 -47.84 -35.20
C GLY A 120 8.84 -46.52 -35.79
N GLY A 121 10.08 -46.40 -36.04
CA GLY A 121 10.56 -45.84 -37.27
C GLY A 121 11.45 -44.64 -37.24
N ALA A 122 12.73 -44.88 -37.24
CA ALA A 122 13.78 -43.94 -37.64
C ALA A 122 13.67 -43.63 -39.13
N GLY A 123 13.81 -42.39 -39.50
CA GLY A 123 13.94 -41.95 -40.88
C GLY A 123 14.85 -40.73 -40.97
N LYS A 124 16.01 -40.97 -41.50
CA LYS A 124 17.03 -39.97 -41.85
C LYS A 124 16.68 -39.19 -43.11
N GLY A 125 17.12 -37.93 -43.17
CA GLY A 125 17.70 -37.41 -44.38
C GLY A 125 16.90 -36.43 -45.19
N GLY A 126 17.51 -35.34 -45.55
CA GLY A 126 17.13 -34.59 -46.71
C GLY A 126 17.48 -33.09 -46.59
N ALA A 127 18.66 -32.79 -47.02
CA ALA A 127 19.14 -31.44 -47.30
C ALA A 127 18.50 -30.88 -48.58
N GLY A 128 18.46 -29.55 -48.69
CA GLY A 128 18.59 -28.88 -49.96
C GLY A 128 17.41 -28.05 -50.41
N GLY A 129 17.71 -26.82 -50.71
CA GLY A 129 16.84 -25.99 -51.55
C GLY A 129 17.07 -24.52 -51.40
N GLN A 130 18.19 -24.01 -51.92
CA GLN A 130 18.30 -22.61 -52.34
C GLN A 130 17.52 -22.40 -53.63
N ALA A 131 17.03 -21.18 -53.81
CA ALA A 131 16.97 -20.44 -55.10
C ALA A 131 16.22 -19.14 -54.84
N THR A 132 16.78 -18.03 -54.90
CA THR A 132 17.37 -17.19 -55.96
C THR A 132 16.35 -16.34 -56.69
N THR A 133 16.69 -15.07 -56.67
CA THR A 133 16.58 -14.03 -57.73
C THR A 133 15.18 -13.51 -57.99
N GLY A 134 14.93 -12.26 -58.11
CA GLY A 134 15.66 -11.14 -58.64
C GLY A 134 14.64 -10.27 -59.35
N GLY A 135 14.81 -9.02 -59.35
CA GLY A 135 13.98 -8.17 -60.20
C GLY A 135 14.17 -6.70 -59.87
N ALA A 136 15.05 -6.11 -60.56
CA ALA A 136 15.40 -4.71 -60.57
C ALA A 136 14.42 -3.87 -61.36
N GLY A 137 14.36 -2.57 -61.07
CA GLY A 137 14.23 -1.58 -62.12
C GLY A 137 13.10 -0.59 -61.99
N GLY A 138 13.43 0.67 -61.91
CA GLY A 138 12.54 1.74 -62.33
C GLY A 138 12.81 3.08 -61.65
N LYS A 139 13.80 3.81 -62.13
CA LYS A 139 14.00 5.26 -61.90
C LYS A 139 13.06 6.09 -62.76
N ALA A 140 12.55 7.23 -62.25
CA ALA A 140 12.41 8.54 -62.89
C ALA A 140 11.70 9.43 -61.88
N GLY A 141 12.10 10.60 -61.45
CA GLY A 141 12.67 11.74 -62.19
C GLY A 141 11.58 12.78 -62.44
N GLY A 142 11.65 13.94 -61.72
CA GLY A 142 10.75 15.03 -62.01
C GLY A 142 10.73 16.10 -60.92
N THR A 143 11.63 16.94 -60.90
CA THR A 143 11.82 18.41 -60.82
C THR A 143 10.57 19.29 -60.56
N GLY A 144 10.68 20.14 -59.54
CA GLY A 144 10.61 21.58 -59.66
C GLY A 144 9.24 22.28 -59.52
N GLY A 145 9.21 23.25 -58.64
CA GLY A 145 8.17 24.28 -58.64
C GLY A 145 8.09 25.10 -57.36
N GLN A 146 8.94 26.10 -57.21
CA GLN A 146 8.69 27.24 -56.33
C GLN A 146 7.64 28.14 -56.93
N SER A 147 6.76 28.69 -56.13
CA SER A 147 6.28 30.06 -56.35
C SER A 147 5.66 30.65 -55.08
N SER A 148 6.04 31.82 -54.86
CA SER A 148 5.82 32.85 -53.88
C SER A 148 4.42 33.44 -53.85
N GLY A 149 4.02 33.94 -52.66
CA GLY A 149 3.41 35.25 -52.53
C GLY A 149 1.91 35.30 -52.33
N GLY A 150 1.50 36.04 -51.29
CA GLY A 150 0.19 36.65 -51.26
C GLY A 150 -0.38 36.88 -49.85
N ALA A 151 -0.16 38.07 -49.31
CA ALA A 151 -0.83 38.58 -48.14
C ALA A 151 -2.29 38.96 -48.43
N GLY A 152 -3.19 38.70 -47.52
CA GLY A 152 -4.57 39.17 -47.58
C GLY A 152 -5.21 39.25 -46.19
N LYS A 153 -5.56 40.47 -45.82
CA LYS A 153 -6.23 40.85 -44.56
C LYS A 153 -7.72 40.50 -44.55
N GLY A 154 -8.26 40.22 -43.37
CA GLY A 154 -9.52 40.78 -42.88
C GLY A 154 -10.72 39.85 -42.86
N GLY A 155 -11.42 39.86 -41.75
CA GLY A 155 -12.83 39.52 -41.68
C GLY A 155 -13.26 38.80 -40.41
N ALA A 156 -14.03 39.49 -39.57
CA ALA A 156 -14.61 39.05 -38.30
C ALA A 156 -15.84 38.16 -38.49
N GLY A 157 -16.14 37.36 -37.49
CA GLY A 157 -17.49 37.01 -37.06
C GLY A 157 -18.00 35.62 -37.43
N GLY A 158 -18.48 34.87 -36.42
CA GLY A 158 -19.33 33.71 -36.64
C GLY A 158 -19.30 32.70 -35.50
N GLN A 159 -20.42 32.63 -34.78
CA GLN A 159 -20.71 31.73 -33.64
C GLN A 159 -20.77 30.25 -34.01
N ALA A 160 -20.43 29.49 -32.97
CA ALA A 160 -20.85 28.15 -32.52
C ALA A 160 -21.65 27.22 -33.42
N THR A 161 -21.22 25.95 -33.45
CA THR A 161 -22.06 24.74 -33.23
C THR A 161 -21.20 23.51 -32.96
N THR A 162 -21.51 22.86 -31.88
CA THR A 162 -21.60 21.42 -31.48
C THR A 162 -20.83 20.36 -32.29
N GLY A 163 -20.13 19.51 -31.53
CA GLY A 163 -20.04 18.06 -31.74
C GLY A 163 -18.82 17.57 -32.54
N GLY A 164 -17.91 16.92 -31.86
CA GLY A 164 -16.85 16.14 -32.49
C GLY A 164 -16.10 15.28 -31.51
N GLN A 165 -16.26 13.95 -31.65
CA GLN A 165 -15.54 12.90 -30.97
C GLN A 165 -14.02 13.13 -31.07
N ALA A 166 -13.36 13.04 -29.93
CA ALA A 166 -11.92 13.03 -29.84
C ALA A 166 -11.38 11.62 -29.99
N THR A 167 -10.74 11.37 -31.11
CA THR A 167 -9.81 10.26 -31.32
C THR A 167 -8.46 10.65 -30.74
N GLY A 168 -7.84 9.71 -29.98
CA GLY A 168 -6.58 9.91 -29.29
C GLY A 168 -5.42 10.24 -30.24
N GLY A 169 -4.68 11.27 -29.88
CA GLY A 169 -3.42 11.65 -30.49
C GLY A 169 -2.54 12.27 -29.43
N GLY A 170 -1.41 11.63 -29.12
CA GLY A 170 -0.40 12.16 -28.24
C GLY A 170 0.18 13.44 -28.79
N GLY A 171 0.03 14.53 -28.03
CA GLY A 171 0.65 15.82 -28.31
C GLY A 171 1.24 16.37 -27.02
N ALA A 172 2.55 16.54 -26.99
CA ALA A 172 3.25 17.26 -25.95
C ALA A 172 2.91 18.76 -26.04
N GLY A 173 2.62 19.37 -24.88
CA GLY A 173 2.72 20.80 -24.70
C GLY A 173 1.41 21.54 -24.46
N GLY A 174 1.14 21.82 -23.20
CA GLY A 174 0.10 22.74 -22.76
C GLY A 174 -0.09 22.59 -21.25
N GLY A 175 0.72 23.34 -20.46
CA GLY A 175 0.68 23.25 -19.00
C GLY A 175 -0.63 23.78 -18.41
N GLY A 176 -1.69 23.01 -18.47
CA GLY A 176 -2.72 23.06 -17.46
C GLY A 176 -2.13 22.39 -16.22
N SER A 177 -1.99 23.10 -15.11
CA SER A 177 -1.61 22.54 -13.82
C SER A 177 -2.65 21.48 -13.44
N THR A 178 -2.38 20.22 -13.76
CA THR A 178 -3.17 19.11 -13.26
C THR A 178 -2.98 19.10 -11.75
N MET A 179 -4.09 19.14 -11.02
CA MET A 179 -4.07 19.06 -9.57
C MET A 179 -3.24 17.85 -9.14
N LEU A 180 -2.24 18.10 -8.29
CA LEU A 180 -1.46 17.02 -7.68
C LEU A 180 -2.41 16.17 -6.84
N ALA A 181 -2.30 14.86 -6.95
CA ALA A 181 -3.19 13.91 -6.25
C ALA A 181 -4.68 14.04 -6.63
N ALA A 182 -5.01 14.35 -7.88
CA ALA A 182 -6.40 14.41 -8.34
C ALA A 182 -7.16 13.08 -8.11
N THR A 183 -6.46 11.95 -8.19
CA THR A 183 -6.91 10.62 -7.82
C THR A 183 -5.91 9.98 -6.85
N PRO A 184 -6.28 8.88 -6.15
CA PRO A 184 -5.35 8.14 -5.30
C PRO A 184 -4.10 7.71 -6.09
N PRO A 185 -2.89 7.74 -5.51
CA PRO A 185 -1.70 7.33 -6.23
C PRO A 185 -1.69 5.83 -6.50
N MET A 186 -1.26 5.46 -7.71
CA MET A 186 -1.01 4.07 -8.08
C MET A 186 0.49 3.84 -8.30
N GLY A 187 1.03 2.77 -7.73
CA GLY A 187 2.46 2.53 -7.81
C GLY A 187 2.92 1.26 -7.10
N TRP A 188 4.12 1.29 -6.60
CA TRP A 188 4.77 0.22 -5.87
C TRP A 188 5.67 0.80 -4.78
N ASN A 189 5.82 0.07 -3.68
CA ASN A 189 6.73 0.42 -2.59
C ASN A 189 7.63 -0.78 -2.23
N SER A 190 8.90 -0.51 -1.94
CA SER A 190 9.91 -1.53 -1.73
C SER A 190 9.87 -2.22 -0.36
N TRP A 191 9.18 -1.65 0.64
CA TRP A 191 9.40 -2.02 2.04
C TRP A 191 8.97 -3.45 2.38
N ASN A 192 7.71 -3.80 2.14
CA ASN A 192 7.13 -5.04 2.67
C ASN A 192 7.73 -6.33 2.09
N THR A 193 8.41 -6.25 0.94
CA THR A 193 9.07 -7.41 0.34
C THR A 193 10.59 -7.35 0.45
N PHE A 194 11.20 -6.18 0.36
CA PHE A 194 12.65 -6.08 0.23
C PHE A 194 13.34 -5.48 1.45
N GLY A 195 12.67 -4.65 2.23
CA GLY A 195 13.27 -3.98 3.38
C GLY A 195 14.59 -3.28 3.03
N CYS A 196 15.48 -3.17 4.01
CA CYS A 196 16.79 -2.55 3.80
C CYS A 196 17.76 -3.42 3.01
N ASN A 197 17.77 -4.72 3.24
CA ASN A 197 18.88 -5.58 2.79
C ASN A 197 18.90 -5.82 1.29
N ASN A 198 17.73 -5.87 0.67
CA ASN A 198 17.57 -6.19 -0.74
C ASN A 198 17.26 -4.97 -1.62
N LEU A 199 17.23 -3.78 -1.05
CA LEU A 199 17.01 -2.54 -1.77
C LEU A 199 18.26 -2.15 -2.55
N THR A 200 18.22 -2.22 -3.88
CA THR A 200 19.33 -1.89 -4.79
C THR A 200 18.85 -1.16 -6.03
N GLU A 201 19.77 -0.45 -6.71
CA GLU A 201 19.47 0.20 -7.99
C GLU A 201 18.97 -0.79 -9.04
N ALA A 202 19.57 -1.99 -9.10
CA ALA A 202 19.16 -3.04 -10.05
C ALA A 202 17.72 -3.52 -9.78
N LEU A 203 17.34 -3.67 -8.50
CA LEU A 203 15.97 -3.97 -8.12
C LEU A 203 15.00 -2.91 -8.66
N ILE A 204 15.30 -1.64 -8.40
CA ILE A 204 14.41 -0.52 -8.76
C ILE A 204 14.26 -0.39 -10.27
N LYS A 205 15.36 -0.54 -11.02
CA LYS A 205 15.33 -0.59 -12.48
C LYS A 205 14.48 -1.74 -13.01
N GLY A 206 14.62 -2.94 -12.42
CA GLY A 206 13.84 -4.11 -12.77
C GLY A 206 12.35 -3.94 -12.47
N VAL A 207 11.99 -3.25 -11.39
CA VAL A 207 10.60 -2.88 -11.08
C VAL A 207 10.05 -1.90 -12.14
N ALA A 208 10.81 -0.86 -12.48
CA ALA A 208 10.40 0.10 -13.51
C ALA A 208 10.22 -0.56 -14.89
N ASP A 209 11.09 -1.51 -15.25
CA ASP A 209 10.96 -2.32 -16.46
C ASP A 209 9.69 -3.18 -16.44
N THR A 210 9.40 -3.75 -15.29
CA THR A 210 8.21 -4.61 -15.11
C THR A 210 6.92 -3.81 -15.19
N PHE A 211 6.85 -2.58 -14.70
CA PHE A 211 5.67 -1.74 -14.89
C PHE A 211 5.28 -1.61 -16.37
N VAL A 212 6.29 -1.45 -17.23
CA VAL A 212 6.07 -1.33 -18.68
C VAL A 212 5.73 -2.68 -19.28
N SER A 213 6.54 -3.71 -19.02
CA SER A 213 6.40 -5.02 -19.68
C SER A 213 5.19 -5.82 -19.21
N SER A 214 4.69 -5.58 -18.00
CA SER A 214 3.51 -6.25 -17.46
C SER A 214 2.17 -5.62 -17.87
N GLY A 215 2.17 -4.38 -18.39
CA GLY A 215 0.97 -3.60 -18.64
C GLY A 215 0.46 -2.82 -17.41
N MET A 216 1.13 -2.88 -16.26
CA MET A 216 0.72 -2.10 -15.07
C MET A 216 0.72 -0.61 -15.36
N LYS A 217 1.73 -0.10 -16.12
CA LYS A 217 1.75 1.30 -16.53
C LYS A 217 0.51 1.68 -17.34
N ASP A 218 0.05 0.81 -18.23
CA ASP A 218 -1.06 1.09 -19.15
C ASP A 218 -2.40 1.23 -18.43
N VAL A 219 -2.53 0.61 -17.24
CA VAL A 219 -3.71 0.73 -16.38
C VAL A 219 -3.55 1.78 -15.28
N GLY A 220 -2.46 2.59 -15.29
CA GLY A 220 -2.33 3.78 -14.46
C GLY A 220 -1.28 3.74 -13.34
N TYR A 221 -0.58 2.63 -13.14
CA TYR A 221 0.53 2.59 -12.19
C TYR A 221 1.69 3.46 -12.68
N GLN A 222 2.17 4.37 -11.81
CA GLN A 222 3.18 5.34 -12.23
C GLN A 222 4.28 5.58 -11.19
N TYR A 223 4.05 5.34 -9.89
CA TYR A 223 5.03 5.63 -8.85
C TYR A 223 5.89 4.41 -8.51
N VAL A 224 7.21 4.56 -8.61
CA VAL A 224 8.20 3.58 -8.14
C VAL A 224 8.84 4.16 -6.88
N ASN A 225 8.37 3.71 -5.71
CA ASN A 225 8.75 4.30 -4.43
C ASN A 225 9.82 3.46 -3.73
N LEU A 226 10.98 4.08 -3.51
CA LEU A 226 12.04 3.57 -2.66
C LEU A 226 11.69 3.96 -1.22
N ASP A 227 11.49 2.97 -0.37
CA ASP A 227 11.30 3.16 1.06
C ASP A 227 12.64 3.40 1.77
N ASP A 228 12.74 3.26 3.07
CA ASP A 228 13.93 3.52 3.89
C ASP A 228 15.19 2.81 3.38
N CYS A 229 16.37 3.20 3.87
CA CYS A 229 17.66 2.59 3.60
C CYS A 229 18.30 2.88 2.23
N TRP A 230 17.88 3.94 1.55
CA TRP A 230 18.54 4.41 0.32
C TRP A 230 19.71 5.38 0.61
N MET A 231 19.68 6.08 1.77
CA MET A 231 20.68 7.07 2.18
C MET A 231 21.85 6.45 2.95
N ASN A 232 22.93 7.20 3.13
CA ASN A 232 24.10 6.83 3.90
C ASN A 232 24.68 8.04 4.65
N GLY A 233 23.90 8.62 5.55
CA GLY A 233 24.33 9.77 6.35
C GLY A 233 24.28 11.09 5.61
N ARG A 234 25.04 12.07 6.14
CA ARG A 234 25.24 13.40 5.56
C ARG A 234 26.72 13.71 5.44
N ASP A 235 27.09 14.54 4.48
CA ASP A 235 28.47 15.05 4.37
C ASP A 235 28.73 16.18 5.36
N GLY A 236 29.99 16.68 5.35
CA GLY A 236 30.42 17.76 6.25
C GLY A 236 29.68 19.09 6.07
N SER A 237 28.94 19.27 4.97
CA SER A 237 28.06 20.42 4.73
C SER A 237 26.61 20.17 5.15
N GLY A 238 26.30 19.00 5.66
CA GLY A 238 24.96 18.58 6.06
C GLY A 238 24.10 18.04 4.91
N LYS A 239 24.64 17.91 3.68
CA LYS A 239 23.91 17.39 2.54
C LYS A 239 23.73 15.87 2.65
N ILE A 240 22.49 15.40 2.43
CA ILE A 240 22.16 13.98 2.48
C ILE A 240 22.95 13.19 1.42
N GLN A 241 23.50 12.06 1.82
CA GLN A 241 24.31 11.20 0.96
C GLN A 241 23.53 9.95 0.56
N VAL A 242 23.65 9.58 -0.71
CA VAL A 242 23.12 8.33 -1.25
C VAL A 242 24.05 7.18 -0.86
N ASN A 243 23.49 6.01 -0.56
CA ASN A 243 24.28 4.81 -0.38
C ASN A 243 24.84 4.35 -1.75
N ALA A 244 26.10 4.72 -2.03
CA ALA A 244 26.76 4.47 -3.31
C ALA A 244 26.94 2.96 -3.62
N THR A 245 26.97 2.10 -2.60
CA THR A 245 27.02 0.64 -2.80
C THR A 245 25.69 0.12 -3.36
N LYS A 246 24.57 0.65 -2.84
CA LYS A 246 23.22 0.25 -3.29
C LYS A 246 22.81 0.95 -4.58
N PHE A 247 23.22 2.20 -4.76
CA PHE A 247 22.83 3.09 -5.86
C PHE A 247 24.06 3.77 -6.48
N PRO A 248 24.89 3.00 -7.19
CA PRO A 248 26.16 3.48 -7.71
C PRO A 248 26.02 4.61 -8.74
N SER A 249 24.91 4.69 -9.47
CA SER A 249 24.65 5.78 -10.43
C SER A 249 24.11 7.05 -9.77
N GLY A 250 23.71 6.98 -8.50
CA GLY A 250 23.05 8.06 -7.77
C GLY A 250 21.58 8.26 -8.13
N MET A 251 20.86 9.05 -7.27
CA MET A 251 19.41 9.18 -7.39
C MET A 251 18.95 9.95 -8.63
N ALA A 252 19.70 10.95 -9.08
CA ALA A 252 19.33 11.68 -10.29
C ALA A 252 19.36 10.81 -11.56
N ALA A 253 20.35 9.93 -11.68
CA ALA A 253 20.43 8.99 -12.80
C ALA A 253 19.33 7.92 -12.74
N LEU A 254 19.02 7.45 -11.54
CA LEU A 254 17.92 6.50 -11.30
C LEU A 254 16.57 7.14 -11.61
N ALA A 255 16.33 8.38 -11.16
CA ALA A 255 15.11 9.12 -11.48
C ALA A 255 14.96 9.32 -12.99
N LYS A 256 16.05 9.70 -13.67
CA LYS A 256 16.02 9.79 -15.14
C LYS A 256 15.66 8.46 -15.80
N TYR A 257 16.21 7.35 -15.35
CA TYR A 257 15.88 6.02 -15.87
C TYR A 257 14.39 5.69 -15.74
N ILE A 258 13.82 6.02 -14.58
CA ILE A 258 12.40 5.82 -14.30
C ILE A 258 11.54 6.77 -15.17
N HIS A 259 11.93 8.04 -15.29
CA HIS A 259 11.24 9.04 -16.11
C HIS A 259 11.28 8.71 -17.61
N ASP A 260 12.40 8.17 -18.11
CA ASP A 260 12.53 7.74 -19.52
C ASP A 260 11.50 6.65 -19.88
N LYS A 261 10.96 5.94 -18.89
CA LYS A 261 9.86 4.98 -19.06
C LYS A 261 8.46 5.62 -18.88
N GLY A 262 8.41 6.93 -18.62
CA GLY A 262 7.17 7.65 -18.33
C GLY A 262 6.59 7.31 -16.95
N LEU A 263 7.44 6.91 -16.00
CA LEU A 263 7.10 6.62 -14.61
C LEU A 263 7.61 7.75 -13.70
N LYS A 264 7.27 7.69 -12.41
CA LYS A 264 7.62 8.67 -11.39
C LYS A 264 8.41 7.99 -10.27
N MET A 265 9.38 8.72 -9.69
CA MET A 265 10.22 8.20 -8.61
C MET A 265 9.82 8.77 -7.27
N GLY A 266 9.66 7.89 -6.26
CA GLY A 266 9.46 8.28 -4.88
C GLY A 266 10.65 7.92 -3.98
N LEU A 267 10.82 8.71 -2.91
CA LEU A 267 11.78 8.47 -1.84
C LEU A 267 11.08 8.46 -0.48
N TYR A 268 11.85 8.10 0.53
CA TYR A 268 11.47 8.05 1.94
C TYR A 268 12.36 8.97 2.77
N SER A 269 11.80 9.60 3.79
CA SER A 269 12.53 10.29 4.86
C SER A 269 11.67 10.40 6.13
N THR A 270 12.10 11.17 7.13
CA THR A 270 11.44 11.34 8.43
C THR A 270 11.67 12.75 8.96
N PRO A 271 10.74 13.29 9.78
CA PRO A 271 10.93 14.57 10.46
C PRO A 271 11.91 14.51 11.64
N GLY A 272 12.47 13.33 11.96
CA GLY A 272 13.47 13.17 13.01
C GLY A 272 14.90 13.34 12.52
N THR A 273 15.86 13.03 13.39
CA THR A 273 17.29 12.98 13.05
C THR A 273 17.69 11.66 12.41
N GLN A 274 16.91 10.59 12.64
CA GLN A 274 17.15 9.24 12.15
C GLN A 274 15.88 8.67 11.55
N THR A 275 16.05 7.76 10.56
CA THR A 275 14.94 7.02 9.97
C THR A 275 14.43 5.90 10.88
N CYS A 276 13.25 5.35 10.57
CA CYS A 276 12.71 4.22 11.33
C CYS A 276 13.65 3.00 11.26
N ALA A 277 14.24 2.72 10.10
CA ALA A 277 15.20 1.62 9.98
C ALA A 277 16.48 1.86 10.79
N ALA A 278 16.91 3.09 10.97
CA ALA A 278 18.04 3.40 11.86
C ALA A 278 17.68 3.18 13.32
N ILE A 279 16.48 3.64 13.74
CA ILE A 279 16.01 3.56 15.14
C ILE A 279 15.71 2.11 15.55
N TYR A 280 14.94 1.40 14.71
CA TYR A 280 14.39 0.10 15.07
C TYR A 280 15.12 -1.08 14.43
N GLY A 281 15.81 -0.86 13.31
CA GLY A 281 16.46 -1.90 12.50
C GLY A 281 17.98 -1.82 12.46
N GLY A 282 18.60 -0.83 13.11
CA GLY A 282 20.07 -0.69 13.18
C GLY A 282 20.73 -0.26 11.87
N TYR A 283 20.00 0.33 10.93
CA TYR A 283 20.59 0.86 9.69
C TYR A 283 21.35 2.15 9.95
N SER A 284 22.68 2.07 10.07
CA SER A 284 23.53 3.18 10.48
C SER A 284 23.54 4.40 9.54
N GLY A 285 23.20 4.18 8.25
CA GLY A 285 23.11 5.25 7.24
C GLY A 285 21.81 6.03 7.24
N GLY A 286 20.81 5.62 8.03
CA GLY A 286 19.47 6.19 8.03
C GLY A 286 19.38 7.53 8.77
N VAL A 287 19.39 8.63 8.03
CA VAL A 287 19.26 9.99 8.55
C VAL A 287 17.94 10.63 8.13
N GLY A 288 17.30 11.32 9.07
CA GLY A 288 16.09 12.10 8.80
C GLY A 288 16.40 13.55 8.45
N SER A 289 15.35 14.34 8.23
CA SER A 289 15.45 15.68 7.68
C SER A 289 15.38 16.81 8.73
N LEU A 290 15.34 16.48 10.04
CA LEU A 290 15.23 17.51 11.10
C LEU A 290 16.34 18.56 10.97
N GLY A 291 15.94 19.84 10.76
CA GLY A 291 16.85 20.96 10.56
C GLY A 291 17.49 21.03 9.17
N HIS A 292 17.10 20.13 8.25
CA HIS A 292 17.60 20.04 6.87
C HIS A 292 16.46 20.04 5.85
N GLU A 293 15.21 20.27 6.25
CA GLU A 293 14.02 20.10 5.42
C GLU A 293 14.14 20.85 4.08
N GLN A 294 14.59 22.10 4.13
CA GLN A 294 14.73 22.92 2.94
C GLN A 294 15.83 22.40 1.99
N SER A 295 17.01 22.07 2.53
CA SER A 295 18.12 21.53 1.73
C SER A 295 17.82 20.16 1.15
N ASP A 296 17.12 19.31 1.91
CA ASP A 296 16.71 17.99 1.46
C ASP A 296 15.64 18.09 0.37
N ALA A 297 14.61 18.93 0.56
CA ALA A 297 13.57 19.16 -0.44
C ALA A 297 14.15 19.68 -1.77
N GLN A 298 15.11 20.62 -1.72
CA GLN A 298 15.82 21.11 -2.90
C GLN A 298 16.66 19.99 -3.55
N THR A 299 17.29 19.15 -2.74
CA THR A 299 18.07 18.01 -3.22
C THR A 299 17.15 17.00 -3.92
N TYR A 300 16.01 16.65 -3.33
CA TYR A 300 15.01 15.76 -3.94
C TYR A 300 14.48 16.34 -5.26
N ALA A 301 14.16 17.63 -5.27
CA ALA A 301 13.73 18.32 -6.49
C ALA A 301 14.81 18.29 -7.58
N SER A 302 16.09 18.52 -7.22
CA SER A 302 17.22 18.47 -8.16
C SER A 302 17.47 17.09 -8.74
N TRP A 303 17.16 16.03 -7.99
CA TRP A 303 17.24 14.65 -8.46
C TRP A 303 16.04 14.23 -9.33
N GLY A 304 14.97 15.04 -9.34
CA GLY A 304 13.76 14.71 -10.09
C GLY A 304 12.79 13.81 -9.32
N VAL A 305 12.81 13.83 -7.99
CA VAL A 305 11.86 13.08 -7.15
C VAL A 305 10.46 13.62 -7.32
N ASP A 306 9.46 12.73 -7.42
CA ASP A 306 8.04 13.05 -7.64
C ASP A 306 7.14 12.73 -6.45
N TYR A 307 7.64 11.97 -5.48
CA TYR A 307 6.88 11.51 -4.32
C TYR A 307 7.83 11.40 -3.10
N LEU A 308 7.36 11.84 -1.95
CA LEU A 308 8.06 11.67 -0.68
C LEU A 308 7.14 10.99 0.34
N LYS A 309 7.50 9.80 0.81
CA LYS A 309 6.97 9.20 2.04
C LYS A 309 7.74 9.78 3.23
N TYR A 310 7.02 10.33 4.19
CA TYR A 310 7.62 11.00 5.34
C TYR A 310 7.05 10.43 6.63
N ASP A 311 7.85 9.61 7.30
CA ASP A 311 7.41 8.73 8.36
C ASP A 311 7.76 9.31 9.74
N LYS A 312 6.79 9.36 10.66
CA LYS A 312 6.97 9.95 11.99
C LYS A 312 8.08 9.30 12.79
N CYS A 313 8.19 7.97 12.77
CA CYS A 313 9.04 7.19 13.68
C CYS A 313 8.86 7.66 15.15
N THR A 314 9.89 8.31 15.72
CA THR A 314 9.85 8.89 17.08
C THR A 314 9.69 10.41 17.10
N ALA A 315 9.60 11.05 15.93
CA ALA A 315 9.55 12.51 15.82
C ALA A 315 8.20 13.09 16.24
N ALA A 316 8.18 14.40 16.48
CA ALA A 316 6.95 15.12 16.76
C ALA A 316 6.12 15.36 15.48
N LEU A 317 4.78 15.39 15.61
CA LEU A 317 3.87 15.69 14.51
C LEU A 317 4.10 17.07 13.88
N SER A 318 4.59 18.04 14.66
CA SER A 318 4.95 19.38 14.16
C SER A 318 6.04 19.37 13.08
N GLY A 319 6.81 18.29 12.96
CA GLY A 319 7.86 18.15 11.93
C GLY A 319 7.34 17.92 10.50
N PHE A 320 6.05 17.63 10.30
CA PHE A 320 5.49 17.45 8.97
C PHE A 320 5.31 18.75 8.19
N ALA A 321 4.91 19.83 8.86
CA ALA A 321 4.67 21.12 8.22
C ALA A 321 5.94 21.76 7.63
N PRO A 322 7.11 21.76 8.29
CA PRO A 322 8.35 22.27 7.71
C PRO A 322 8.73 21.59 6.38
N MET A 323 8.63 20.26 6.30
CA MET A 323 8.90 19.54 5.06
C MET A 323 7.87 19.84 3.97
N ARG A 324 6.56 19.91 4.30
CA ARG A 324 5.53 20.37 3.36
C ARG A 324 5.90 21.71 2.71
N ASP A 325 6.29 22.68 3.53
CA ASP A 325 6.59 24.02 3.08
C ASP A 325 7.90 24.05 2.26
N ALA A 326 8.89 23.25 2.66
CA ALA A 326 10.13 23.08 1.91
C ALA A 326 9.90 22.43 0.53
N LEU A 327 9.05 21.40 0.45
CA LEU A 327 8.67 20.76 -0.82
C LEU A 327 7.97 21.76 -1.75
N ARG A 328 7.02 22.55 -1.23
CA ARG A 328 6.34 23.60 -2.00
C ARG A 328 7.31 24.67 -2.51
N ALA A 329 8.32 25.04 -1.70
CA ALA A 329 9.34 26.02 -2.04
C ALA A 329 10.42 25.48 -3.00
N SER A 330 10.52 24.16 -3.19
CA SER A 330 11.55 23.53 -4.03
C SER A 330 11.39 23.80 -5.53
N GLY A 331 10.25 24.30 -5.96
CA GLY A 331 9.92 24.55 -7.37
C GLY A 331 9.50 23.30 -8.16
N ARG A 332 9.47 22.11 -7.53
CA ARG A 332 8.97 20.87 -8.13
C ARG A 332 7.70 20.40 -7.44
N GLN A 333 6.73 19.92 -8.21
CA GLN A 333 5.57 19.24 -7.64
C GLN A 333 5.98 17.85 -7.15
N ILE A 334 6.02 17.67 -5.82
CA ILE A 334 6.34 16.40 -5.16
C ILE A 334 5.11 15.98 -4.34
N PHE A 335 4.56 14.81 -4.66
CA PHE A 335 3.48 14.22 -3.89
C PHE A 335 3.94 13.93 -2.47
N TYR A 336 3.28 14.50 -1.48
CA TYR A 336 3.67 14.39 -0.09
C TYR A 336 2.75 13.41 0.65
N SER A 337 3.31 12.26 1.02
CA SER A 337 2.66 11.21 1.80
C SER A 337 3.27 11.19 3.20
N ILE A 338 2.44 11.19 4.23
CA ILE A 338 2.91 11.13 5.62
C ILE A 338 2.38 9.90 6.35
N ASN A 339 3.21 9.37 7.24
CA ASN A 339 2.75 8.43 8.27
C ASN A 339 2.83 9.13 9.64
N PRO A 340 1.72 9.64 10.17
CA PRO A 340 1.71 10.39 11.42
C PRO A 340 1.81 9.51 12.66
N GLY A 341 1.96 8.21 12.50
CA GLY A 341 2.11 7.22 13.56
C GLY A 341 1.02 6.14 13.51
N ASP A 342 1.47 4.96 13.77
CA ASP A 342 0.72 3.71 13.73
C ASP A 342 -0.25 3.61 14.91
N GLY A 343 -1.54 3.50 14.62
CA GLY A 343 -2.58 3.15 15.57
C GLY A 343 -2.75 4.05 16.80
N THR A 344 -2.03 5.15 16.87
CA THR A 344 -2.07 6.07 18.03
C THR A 344 -3.26 7.02 18.02
N GLY A 345 -4.23 6.81 17.11
CA GLY A 345 -5.38 7.69 16.97
C GLY A 345 -5.08 8.99 16.22
N CYS A 346 -3.93 9.10 15.56
CA CYS A 346 -3.63 10.21 14.67
C CYS A 346 -4.34 10.02 13.32
N ILE A 347 -5.64 10.21 13.35
CA ILE A 347 -6.51 10.24 12.17
C ILE A 347 -7.08 11.64 11.99
N PRO A 348 -7.60 12.00 10.81
CA PRO A 348 -8.20 13.30 10.59
C PRO A 348 -9.22 13.68 11.69
N GLY A 349 -9.11 14.90 12.17
CA GLY A 349 -9.95 15.42 13.27
C GLY A 349 -9.52 15.03 14.69
N LYS A 350 -8.53 14.12 14.85
CA LYS A 350 -8.03 13.69 16.18
C LYS A 350 -6.53 13.78 16.34
N CYS A 351 -5.82 14.15 15.28
CA CYS A 351 -4.35 14.06 15.21
C CYS A 351 -3.60 15.25 15.81
N GLY A 352 -4.26 16.35 16.16
CA GLY A 352 -3.56 17.58 16.60
C GLY A 352 -2.87 18.36 15.46
N ILE A 353 -2.86 17.85 14.24
CA ILE A 353 -2.49 18.54 13.00
C ILE A 353 -3.62 18.34 11.97
N ASP A 354 -3.76 19.30 11.08
CA ASP A 354 -4.72 19.20 9.97
C ASP A 354 -4.10 18.40 8.83
N LEU A 355 -4.44 17.12 8.75
CA LEU A 355 -3.87 16.19 7.78
C LEU A 355 -4.17 16.57 6.33
N PRO A 356 -5.43 16.93 5.95
CA PRO A 356 -5.75 17.34 4.57
C PRO A 356 -5.00 18.57 4.07
N THR A 357 -4.67 19.52 4.93
CA THR A 357 -3.87 20.69 4.56
C THR A 357 -2.37 20.45 4.65
N THR A 358 -1.96 19.40 5.37
CA THR A 358 -0.55 19.05 5.57
C THR A 358 0.01 18.22 4.45
N ALA A 359 -0.71 17.22 3.95
CA ALA A 359 -0.20 16.25 3.00
C ALA A 359 -1.23 15.88 1.92
N ASN A 360 -0.77 15.26 0.83
CA ASN A 360 -1.63 14.69 -0.20
C ASN A 360 -2.17 13.30 0.20
N MET A 361 -1.55 12.67 1.19
CA MET A 361 -1.94 11.34 1.67
C MET A 361 -1.40 11.13 3.08
N TRP A 362 -2.13 10.41 3.91
CA TRP A 362 -1.72 10.07 5.27
C TRP A 362 -2.16 8.68 5.68
N ARG A 363 -1.27 7.95 6.33
CA ARG A 363 -1.56 6.65 6.95
C ARG A 363 -2.61 6.81 8.05
N ILE A 364 -3.55 5.86 8.11
CA ILE A 364 -4.66 5.89 9.06
C ILE A 364 -4.58 4.78 10.13
N GLY A 365 -3.64 3.88 10.01
CA GLY A 365 -3.52 2.71 10.86
C GLY A 365 -2.10 2.17 10.97
N PHE A 366 -1.99 1.01 11.63
CA PHE A 366 -0.74 0.25 11.73
C PHE A 366 -0.23 -0.22 10.37
N ASP A 367 1.05 -0.60 10.32
CA ASP A 367 1.61 -1.21 9.12
C ASP A 367 0.88 -2.50 8.77
N ILE A 368 0.52 -2.61 7.49
CA ILE A 368 -0.12 -3.81 6.96
C ILE A 368 0.86 -4.99 6.94
N ASN A 369 0.33 -6.17 7.20
CA ASN A 369 1.03 -7.42 6.94
C ASN A 369 0.17 -8.36 6.08
N ALA A 370 0.80 -9.39 5.51
CA ALA A 370 0.14 -10.35 4.62
C ALA A 370 -0.78 -11.31 5.40
N SER A 371 -1.79 -10.78 6.07
CA SER A 371 -2.82 -11.54 6.74
C SER A 371 -4.21 -10.93 6.57
N TRP A 372 -5.22 -11.79 6.47
CA TRP A 372 -6.63 -11.35 6.38
C TRP A 372 -7.04 -10.43 7.53
N SER A 373 -6.62 -10.74 8.75
CA SER A 373 -6.94 -9.93 9.93
C SER A 373 -6.37 -8.52 9.85
N SER A 374 -5.16 -8.35 9.30
CA SER A 374 -4.55 -7.04 9.07
C SER A 374 -5.35 -6.24 8.03
N VAL A 375 -5.70 -6.87 6.91
CA VAL A 375 -6.52 -6.26 5.86
C VAL A 375 -7.86 -5.77 6.42
N VAL A 376 -8.58 -6.64 7.14
CA VAL A 376 -9.90 -6.32 7.72
C VAL A 376 -9.79 -5.20 8.77
N SER A 377 -8.76 -5.23 9.60
CA SER A 377 -8.52 -4.18 10.60
C SER A 377 -8.35 -2.80 9.97
N LEU A 378 -7.60 -2.72 8.86
CA LEU A 378 -7.38 -1.46 8.15
C LEU A 378 -8.64 -0.99 7.39
N ILE A 379 -9.44 -1.91 6.85
CA ILE A 379 -10.77 -1.59 6.30
C ILE A 379 -11.64 -0.93 7.38
N ASP A 380 -11.69 -1.52 8.59
CA ASP A 380 -12.49 -0.99 9.69
C ASP A 380 -12.02 0.38 10.17
N GLN A 381 -10.71 0.61 10.19
CA GLN A 381 -10.13 1.90 10.56
C GLN A 381 -10.39 2.97 9.49
N ASN A 382 -10.39 2.60 8.20
CA ASN A 382 -10.62 3.54 7.10
C ASN A 382 -12.11 3.84 6.85
N ALA A 383 -13.00 2.90 7.13
CA ALA A 383 -14.44 3.03 6.86
C ALA A 383 -15.08 4.34 7.36
N PRO A 384 -14.82 4.80 8.61
CA PRO A 384 -15.41 6.02 9.14
C PRO A 384 -14.79 7.32 8.62
N LEU A 385 -13.72 7.26 7.81
CA LEU A 385 -12.92 8.43 7.42
C LEU A 385 -13.27 9.01 6.05
N SER A 386 -14.35 8.53 5.43
CA SER A 386 -14.72 8.89 4.05
C SER A 386 -14.90 10.40 3.79
N GLN A 387 -15.22 11.19 4.81
CA GLN A 387 -15.37 12.64 4.69
C GLN A 387 -14.05 13.42 4.56
N TYR A 388 -12.93 12.75 4.79
CA TYR A 388 -11.60 13.37 4.75
C TYR A 388 -10.84 13.07 3.46
N ALA A 389 -11.29 12.07 2.68
CA ALA A 389 -10.71 11.75 1.37
C ALA A 389 -11.39 12.49 0.24
N GLY A 390 -10.61 12.91 -0.74
CA GLY A 390 -11.09 13.59 -1.94
C GLY A 390 -9.95 14.05 -2.83
N PRO A 391 -10.25 14.66 -3.99
CA PRO A 391 -9.22 15.15 -4.89
C PRO A 391 -8.22 16.07 -4.18
N GLY A 392 -6.95 15.73 -4.28
CA GLY A 392 -5.86 16.44 -3.62
C GLY A 392 -5.36 15.81 -2.32
N HIS A 393 -6.16 14.95 -1.67
CA HIS A 393 -5.81 14.36 -0.36
C HIS A 393 -6.55 13.05 -0.07
N TRP A 394 -5.84 12.03 0.43
CA TRP A 394 -6.33 10.65 0.51
C TRP A 394 -6.02 9.99 1.86
N ASN A 395 -6.98 9.22 2.36
CA ASN A 395 -6.75 8.27 3.45
C ASN A 395 -5.92 7.08 2.94
N ASP A 396 -4.90 6.69 3.68
CA ASP A 396 -3.98 5.61 3.31
C ASP A 396 -4.06 4.45 4.32
N PRO A 397 -4.75 3.36 3.98
CA PRO A 397 -4.76 2.16 4.79
C PRO A 397 -3.53 1.26 4.58
N ASP A 398 -2.47 1.80 3.98
CA ASP A 398 -1.21 1.16 3.61
C ASP A 398 -1.22 0.47 2.24
N MET A 399 -0.05 0.00 1.82
CA MET A 399 0.16 -0.65 0.53
C MET A 399 -0.60 -1.98 0.39
N LEU A 400 -0.64 -2.48 -0.84
CA LEU A 400 -1.31 -3.73 -1.17
C LEU A 400 -0.40 -4.94 -0.86
N GLU A 401 -0.96 -5.96 -0.21
CA GLU A 401 -0.37 -7.28 0.00
C GLU A 401 -0.88 -8.34 -0.99
N VAL A 402 -1.41 -7.91 -2.13
CA VAL A 402 -1.94 -8.77 -3.20
C VAL A 402 -0.85 -9.71 -3.74
N GLY A 403 -1.17 -10.98 -3.80
CA GLY A 403 -0.24 -12.06 -4.15
C GLY A 403 0.58 -12.59 -2.97
N LYS A 404 0.31 -12.10 -1.75
CA LYS A 404 0.97 -12.51 -0.51
C LYS A 404 -0.02 -13.00 0.55
N LEU A 405 -1.33 -12.84 0.34
CA LEU A 405 -2.39 -13.37 1.20
C LEU A 405 -2.55 -14.88 1.02
N ALA A 406 -3.41 -15.50 1.83
CA ALA A 406 -3.54 -16.95 1.86
C ALA A 406 -4.06 -17.55 0.54
N ASN A 407 -4.86 -16.79 -0.21
CA ASN A 407 -5.48 -17.25 -1.45
C ASN A 407 -5.97 -16.09 -2.32
N GLU A 408 -6.33 -16.41 -3.56
CA GLU A 408 -6.85 -15.47 -4.56
C GLU A 408 -8.12 -14.74 -4.09
N THR A 409 -8.98 -15.38 -3.31
CA THR A 409 -10.22 -14.78 -2.82
C THR A 409 -9.93 -13.60 -1.91
N GLU A 410 -8.97 -13.77 -0.98
CA GLU A 410 -8.52 -12.70 -0.09
C GLU A 410 -7.78 -11.60 -0.86
N ASP A 411 -6.95 -11.96 -1.85
CA ASP A 411 -6.26 -10.99 -2.71
C ASP A 411 -7.25 -10.12 -3.49
N ARG A 412 -8.29 -10.73 -4.09
CA ARG A 412 -9.36 -10.00 -4.80
C ARG A 412 -10.18 -9.13 -3.86
N ALA A 413 -10.49 -9.63 -2.67
CA ALA A 413 -11.22 -8.86 -1.66
C ALA A 413 -10.40 -7.66 -1.19
N HIS A 414 -9.12 -7.84 -0.90
CA HIS A 414 -8.20 -6.77 -0.53
C HIS A 414 -8.17 -5.66 -1.61
N PHE A 415 -7.91 -6.03 -2.86
CA PHE A 415 -7.85 -5.07 -3.98
C PHE A 415 -9.18 -4.35 -4.21
N SER A 416 -10.31 -5.07 -4.15
CA SER A 416 -11.65 -4.49 -4.29
C SER A 416 -11.96 -3.48 -3.19
N MET A 417 -11.60 -3.81 -1.94
CA MET A 417 -11.87 -2.94 -0.79
C MET A 417 -11.02 -1.68 -0.83
N TRP A 418 -9.74 -1.76 -1.26
CA TRP A 418 -8.93 -0.56 -1.49
C TRP A 418 -9.55 0.31 -2.59
N ALA A 419 -9.98 -0.29 -3.71
CA ALA A 419 -10.61 0.45 -4.81
C ALA A 419 -11.93 1.12 -4.41
N ILE A 420 -12.80 0.43 -3.66
CA ILE A 420 -14.08 1.04 -3.22
C ILE A 420 -13.81 2.19 -2.24
N MET A 421 -12.77 2.07 -1.41
CA MET A 421 -12.38 3.10 -0.44
C MET A 421 -11.60 4.27 -1.03
N ALA A 422 -11.31 4.29 -2.34
CA ALA A 422 -10.43 5.28 -2.97
C ALA A 422 -9.08 5.36 -2.26
N ALA A 423 -8.52 4.21 -1.92
CA ALA A 423 -7.25 4.09 -1.21
C ALA A 423 -6.08 3.98 -2.21
N PRO A 424 -4.86 4.39 -1.83
CA PRO A 424 -3.70 4.25 -2.70
C PRO A 424 -3.50 2.81 -3.18
N LEU A 425 -3.37 2.59 -4.47
CA LEU A 425 -3.06 1.28 -5.04
C LEU A 425 -1.54 1.13 -5.22
N LEU A 426 -0.83 0.97 -4.09
CA LEU A 426 0.63 0.80 -4.05
C LEU A 426 0.96 -0.68 -3.82
N ALA A 427 1.41 -1.39 -4.85
CA ALA A 427 1.77 -2.80 -4.73
C ALA A 427 2.98 -3.00 -3.79
N GLY A 428 2.90 -3.96 -2.86
CA GLY A 428 3.96 -4.28 -1.88
C GLY A 428 4.65 -5.63 -2.15
N ASN A 429 4.31 -6.33 -3.25
CA ASN A 429 4.90 -7.60 -3.64
C ASN A 429 6.09 -7.43 -4.61
N ASP A 430 6.83 -8.51 -4.88
CA ASP A 430 7.80 -8.52 -5.99
C ASP A 430 7.08 -8.69 -7.33
N ILE A 431 6.77 -7.57 -7.97
CA ILE A 431 6.05 -7.57 -9.24
C ILE A 431 6.83 -8.18 -10.40
N ARG A 432 8.17 -8.35 -10.27
CA ARG A 432 9.04 -8.92 -11.30
C ARG A 432 8.83 -10.44 -11.45
N SER A 433 8.30 -11.07 -10.42
CA SER A 433 8.04 -12.52 -10.34
C SER A 433 6.62 -12.88 -9.93
N MET A 434 5.69 -11.92 -10.03
CA MET A 434 4.28 -12.16 -9.68
C MET A 434 3.63 -13.22 -10.56
N SER A 435 2.69 -13.97 -9.98
CA SER A 435 1.89 -14.95 -10.71
C SER A 435 0.97 -14.29 -11.76
N ALA A 436 0.49 -15.07 -12.72
CA ALA A 436 -0.51 -14.59 -13.67
C ALA A 436 -1.80 -14.11 -12.97
N THR A 437 -2.20 -14.77 -11.90
CA THR A 437 -3.36 -14.40 -11.07
C THR A 437 -3.11 -13.07 -10.37
N THR A 438 -1.97 -12.90 -9.69
CA THR A 438 -1.60 -11.63 -9.04
C THR A 438 -1.57 -10.49 -10.05
N LYS A 439 -0.98 -10.72 -11.23
CA LYS A 439 -0.99 -9.74 -12.32
C LYS A 439 -2.40 -9.39 -12.75
N ALA A 440 -3.28 -10.37 -12.98
CA ALA A 440 -4.65 -10.14 -13.39
C ALA A 440 -5.44 -9.32 -12.35
N ILE A 441 -5.19 -9.54 -11.05
CA ILE A 441 -5.80 -8.75 -9.99
C ILE A 441 -5.30 -7.31 -10.04
N LEU A 442 -3.99 -7.11 -10.03
CA LEU A 442 -3.38 -5.77 -10.01
C LEU A 442 -3.65 -4.96 -11.28
N THR A 443 -4.00 -5.61 -12.40
CA THR A 443 -4.27 -4.94 -13.68
C THR A 443 -5.73 -4.98 -14.11
N ASN A 444 -6.67 -5.29 -13.21
CA ASN A 444 -8.10 -5.25 -13.53
C ASN A 444 -8.55 -3.79 -13.74
N ALA A 445 -8.66 -3.39 -15.00
CA ALA A 445 -8.97 -2.01 -15.37
C ALA A 445 -10.36 -1.54 -14.87
N GLU A 446 -11.33 -2.43 -14.73
CA GLU A 446 -12.67 -2.05 -14.27
C GLU A 446 -12.72 -1.78 -12.76
N VAL A 447 -11.98 -2.56 -11.98
CA VAL A 447 -11.83 -2.31 -10.53
C VAL A 447 -10.97 -1.07 -10.29
N ILE A 448 -9.89 -0.88 -11.06
CA ILE A 448 -9.06 0.34 -11.02
C ILE A 448 -9.89 1.57 -11.38
N ALA A 449 -10.79 1.49 -12.37
CA ALA A 449 -11.66 2.61 -12.74
C ALA A 449 -12.61 3.03 -11.60
N VAL A 450 -12.97 2.13 -10.70
CA VAL A 450 -13.71 2.49 -9.47
C VAL A 450 -12.82 3.29 -8.53
N ASP A 451 -11.58 2.88 -8.32
CA ASP A 451 -10.62 3.62 -7.50
C ASP A 451 -10.36 5.02 -8.04
N GLN A 452 -10.06 5.10 -9.32
CA GLN A 452 -9.63 6.29 -10.04
C GLN A 452 -10.78 7.18 -10.57
N ASP A 453 -12.02 6.93 -10.13
CA ASP A 453 -13.17 7.76 -10.54
C ASP A 453 -12.96 9.23 -10.18
N PRO A 454 -13.13 10.17 -11.12
CA PRO A 454 -12.78 11.59 -10.93
C PRO A 454 -13.61 12.33 -9.88
N LEU A 455 -14.75 11.78 -9.41
CA LEU A 455 -15.44 12.34 -8.23
C LEU A 455 -14.59 12.25 -6.97
N GLY A 456 -13.63 11.31 -6.90
CA GLY A 456 -12.77 11.13 -5.76
C GLY A 456 -13.49 10.77 -4.45
N VAL A 457 -14.67 10.17 -4.53
CA VAL A 457 -15.47 9.83 -3.35
C VAL A 457 -14.99 8.50 -2.77
N GLN A 458 -14.73 8.45 -1.48
CA GLN A 458 -14.52 7.18 -0.77
C GLN A 458 -15.87 6.49 -0.53
N GLY A 459 -15.95 5.19 -0.84
CA GLY A 459 -17.12 4.36 -0.57
C GLY A 459 -17.40 4.19 0.92
N LYS A 460 -18.63 3.85 1.25
CA LYS A 460 -19.14 3.70 2.64
C LYS A 460 -19.89 2.40 2.79
N VAL A 461 -19.90 1.86 4.01
CA VAL A 461 -20.87 0.83 4.40
C VAL A 461 -22.27 1.45 4.39
N VAL A 462 -23.18 0.88 3.60
CA VAL A 462 -24.57 1.35 3.49
C VAL A 462 -25.58 0.35 4.07
N ALA A 463 -25.16 -0.92 4.25
CA ALA A 463 -25.96 -1.92 4.95
C ALA A 463 -25.05 -3.01 5.53
N SER A 464 -25.51 -3.62 6.63
CA SER A 464 -24.86 -4.77 7.27
C SER A 464 -25.91 -5.85 7.53
N PRO A 465 -26.23 -6.67 6.51
CA PRO A 465 -27.31 -7.65 6.59
C PRO A 465 -27.03 -8.84 7.52
N GLY A 466 -25.82 -8.91 8.10
CA GLY A 466 -25.39 -9.92 9.05
C GLY A 466 -24.10 -9.51 9.74
N THR A 467 -23.68 -10.27 10.74
CA THR A 467 -22.52 -9.94 11.58
C THR A 467 -21.23 -9.72 10.78
N ASN A 468 -21.04 -10.49 9.71
CA ASN A 468 -19.84 -10.47 8.87
C ASN A 468 -20.13 -10.09 7.41
N LEU A 469 -21.32 -9.57 7.13
CA LEU A 469 -21.76 -9.23 5.78
C LEU A 469 -21.94 -7.73 5.66
N GLN A 470 -21.36 -7.13 4.65
CA GLN A 470 -21.43 -5.69 4.42
C GLN A 470 -21.76 -5.39 2.96
N VAL A 471 -22.58 -4.37 2.75
CA VAL A 471 -22.80 -3.73 1.46
C VAL A 471 -22.11 -2.37 1.48
N TRP A 472 -21.14 -2.20 0.62
CA TRP A 472 -20.43 -0.94 0.41
C TRP A 472 -20.93 -0.29 -0.87
N ALA A 473 -21.05 1.03 -0.88
CA ALA A 473 -21.40 1.79 -2.07
C ALA A 473 -20.52 3.02 -2.23
N LYS A 474 -20.11 3.27 -3.47
CA LYS A 474 -19.32 4.43 -3.90
C LYS A 474 -20.03 5.06 -5.10
N LYS A 475 -20.41 6.34 -4.96
CA LYS A 475 -20.92 7.11 -6.09
C LYS A 475 -19.81 7.30 -7.13
N LEU A 476 -20.12 7.08 -8.39
CA LEU A 476 -19.24 7.31 -9.53
C LEU A 476 -19.68 8.53 -10.33
N SER A 477 -18.80 9.03 -11.18
CA SER A 477 -19.01 10.20 -12.03
C SER A 477 -20.11 10.03 -13.09
N GLY A 478 -20.47 8.79 -13.44
CA GLY A 478 -21.58 8.51 -14.34
C GLY A 478 -22.95 8.86 -13.74
N THR A 479 -23.91 9.29 -14.57
CA THR A 479 -25.26 9.58 -14.12
C THR A 479 -25.89 8.33 -13.50
N ASN A 480 -26.44 8.45 -12.29
CA ASN A 480 -27.06 7.35 -11.54
C ASN A 480 -26.23 6.05 -11.52
N THR A 481 -24.90 6.22 -11.42
CA THR A 481 -23.97 5.10 -11.44
C THR A 481 -23.25 4.99 -10.09
N VAL A 482 -23.20 3.77 -9.55
CA VAL A 482 -22.54 3.45 -8.28
C VAL A 482 -21.69 2.19 -8.44
N ALA A 483 -20.55 2.14 -7.78
CA ALA A 483 -19.84 0.90 -7.50
C ALA A 483 -20.34 0.30 -6.18
N VAL A 484 -20.49 -1.02 -6.14
CA VAL A 484 -20.97 -1.76 -4.97
C VAL A 484 -20.02 -2.91 -4.68
N ALA A 485 -19.59 -3.05 -3.42
CA ALA A 485 -18.90 -4.24 -2.95
C ALA A 485 -19.81 -4.98 -1.96
N LEU A 486 -20.17 -6.21 -2.32
CA LEU A 486 -20.86 -7.14 -1.45
C LEU A 486 -19.78 -7.95 -0.74
N PHE A 487 -19.45 -7.57 0.48
CA PHE A 487 -18.27 -8.02 1.21
C PHE A 487 -18.65 -9.01 2.31
N ASN A 488 -18.10 -10.23 2.21
CA ASN A 488 -18.26 -11.30 3.18
C ASN A 488 -16.96 -11.47 3.99
N ARG A 489 -16.97 -11.03 5.22
CA ARG A 489 -15.86 -11.12 6.18
C ARG A 489 -15.83 -12.46 6.92
N GLY A 490 -16.89 -13.24 6.82
CA GLY A 490 -17.01 -14.57 7.43
C GLY A 490 -16.25 -15.62 6.66
N THR A 491 -16.19 -16.83 7.21
CA THR A 491 -15.42 -17.95 6.64
C THR A 491 -16.24 -18.83 5.68
N SER A 492 -17.55 -18.72 5.69
CA SER A 492 -18.46 -19.51 4.83
C SER A 492 -19.12 -18.62 3.79
N ALA A 493 -19.44 -19.20 2.63
CA ALA A 493 -20.17 -18.48 1.60
C ALA A 493 -21.54 -18.02 2.10
N ALA A 494 -21.96 -16.83 1.68
CA ALA A 494 -23.22 -16.23 2.09
C ALA A 494 -23.89 -15.45 0.96
N SER A 495 -25.20 -15.31 1.05
CA SER A 495 -25.98 -14.45 0.14
C SER A 495 -25.98 -13.01 0.67
N ILE A 496 -25.71 -12.04 -0.22
CA ILE A 496 -25.73 -10.62 0.12
C ILE A 496 -26.55 -9.87 -0.93
N THR A 497 -27.45 -9.01 -0.47
CA THR A 497 -28.34 -8.22 -1.32
C THR A 497 -28.01 -6.72 -1.21
N ALA A 498 -27.83 -6.05 -2.35
CA ALA A 498 -27.83 -4.60 -2.47
C ALA A 498 -29.21 -4.11 -2.87
N GLN A 499 -29.84 -3.31 -2.02
CA GLN A 499 -31.08 -2.60 -2.32
C GLN A 499 -30.76 -1.27 -2.99
N TRP A 500 -31.46 -0.89 -4.08
CA TRP A 500 -31.13 0.33 -4.84
C TRP A 500 -31.19 1.60 -3.98
N THR A 501 -32.22 1.71 -3.16
CA THR A 501 -32.39 2.87 -2.26
C THR A 501 -31.28 2.97 -1.20
N ALA A 502 -30.75 1.84 -0.73
CA ALA A 502 -29.65 1.81 0.23
C ALA A 502 -28.32 2.24 -0.41
N ILE A 503 -28.09 1.91 -1.68
CA ILE A 503 -26.86 2.29 -2.40
C ILE A 503 -26.96 3.67 -3.07
N GLY A 504 -28.06 4.41 -2.85
CA GLY A 504 -28.24 5.76 -3.38
C GLY A 504 -28.78 5.84 -4.81
N LEU A 505 -29.40 4.76 -5.31
CA LEU A 505 -30.10 4.74 -6.60
C LEU A 505 -31.63 4.83 -6.38
N PRO A 506 -32.37 5.37 -7.37
CA PRO A 506 -33.82 5.36 -7.33
C PRO A 506 -34.36 3.92 -7.40
N ALA A 507 -35.59 3.73 -6.90
CA ALA A 507 -36.33 2.50 -7.15
C ALA A 507 -36.59 2.32 -8.65
N GLY A 508 -36.61 1.08 -9.12
CA GLY A 508 -36.83 0.75 -10.54
C GLY A 508 -35.78 -0.21 -11.08
N ALA A 509 -35.64 -0.20 -12.39
CA ALA A 509 -34.67 -1.04 -13.10
C ALA A 509 -33.26 -0.45 -13.06
N ALA A 510 -32.27 -1.32 -12.88
CA ALA A 510 -30.85 -0.94 -13.02
C ALA A 510 -30.07 -2.07 -13.70
N THR A 511 -29.13 -1.72 -14.54
CA THR A 511 -28.16 -2.65 -15.14
C THR A 511 -27.06 -2.95 -14.14
N VAL A 512 -26.63 -4.20 -14.12
CA VAL A 512 -25.61 -4.72 -13.19
C VAL A 512 -24.47 -5.32 -14.02
N ARG A 513 -23.24 -4.87 -13.74
CA ARG A 513 -22.01 -5.42 -14.33
C ARG A 513 -21.10 -5.94 -13.24
N ASP A 514 -20.62 -7.15 -13.38
CA ASP A 514 -19.60 -7.74 -12.51
C ASP A 514 -18.21 -7.34 -13.01
N LEU A 515 -17.44 -6.67 -12.16
CA LEU A 515 -16.14 -6.08 -12.49
C LEU A 515 -14.98 -7.08 -12.48
N TRP A 516 -15.19 -8.27 -11.89
CA TRP A 516 -14.19 -9.35 -11.91
C TRP A 516 -14.35 -10.30 -13.08
N SER A 517 -15.57 -10.66 -13.41
CA SER A 517 -15.85 -11.51 -14.57
C SER A 517 -15.95 -10.73 -15.88
N HIS A 518 -16.02 -9.40 -15.81
CA HIS A 518 -16.24 -8.50 -16.95
C HIS A 518 -17.56 -8.80 -17.69
N MET A 519 -18.57 -9.27 -16.94
CA MET A 519 -19.84 -9.66 -17.53
C MET A 519 -20.97 -8.71 -17.15
N ASP A 520 -21.83 -8.43 -18.12
CA ASP A 520 -23.10 -7.77 -17.86
C ASP A 520 -24.11 -8.82 -17.36
N LEU A 521 -24.60 -8.62 -16.14
CA LEU A 521 -25.53 -9.55 -15.48
C LEU A 521 -27.00 -9.23 -15.79
N GLY A 522 -27.24 -8.31 -16.73
CA GLY A 522 -28.57 -7.88 -17.13
C GLY A 522 -29.17 -6.79 -16.24
N SER A 523 -30.49 -6.65 -16.30
CA SER A 523 -31.24 -5.65 -15.53
C SER A 523 -31.97 -6.31 -14.36
N SER A 524 -31.93 -5.68 -13.19
CA SER A 524 -32.63 -6.10 -11.98
C SER A 524 -33.54 -4.99 -11.45
N MET A 525 -34.66 -5.38 -10.82
CA MET A 525 -35.63 -4.46 -10.24
C MET A 525 -35.34 -4.24 -8.74
N ASN A 526 -35.14 -3.00 -8.33
CA ASN A 526 -35.01 -2.53 -6.94
C ASN A 526 -33.84 -3.11 -6.13
N SER A 527 -33.24 -4.24 -6.55
CA SER A 527 -32.13 -4.87 -5.83
C SER A 527 -31.38 -5.85 -6.72
N TYR A 528 -30.16 -6.22 -6.29
CA TYR A 528 -29.41 -7.36 -6.81
C TYR A 528 -28.92 -8.22 -5.64
N THR A 529 -29.03 -9.54 -5.81
CA THR A 529 -28.56 -10.52 -4.83
C THR A 529 -27.45 -11.39 -5.43
N ALA A 530 -26.25 -11.34 -4.82
CA ALA A 530 -25.24 -12.36 -5.05
C ALA A 530 -25.52 -13.54 -4.11
N SER A 531 -25.92 -14.69 -4.67
CA SER A 531 -26.39 -15.85 -3.89
C SER A 531 -25.30 -16.56 -3.12
N SER A 532 -24.03 -16.42 -3.51
CA SER A 532 -22.89 -17.13 -2.93
C SER A 532 -21.62 -16.28 -2.98
N VAL A 533 -21.51 -15.30 -2.09
CA VAL A 533 -20.25 -14.54 -1.89
C VAL A 533 -19.33 -15.41 -1.05
N PRO A 534 -18.15 -15.79 -1.53
CA PRO A 534 -17.23 -16.66 -0.78
C PRO A 534 -16.88 -16.09 0.60
N GLY A 535 -16.54 -16.96 1.55
CA GLY A 535 -15.92 -16.51 2.80
C GLY A 535 -14.62 -15.76 2.52
N HIS A 536 -14.35 -14.67 3.23
CA HIS A 536 -13.26 -13.71 2.99
C HIS A 536 -13.30 -13.09 1.58
N GLY A 537 -14.47 -13.09 0.93
CA GLY A 537 -14.61 -12.70 -0.46
C GLY A 537 -15.46 -11.46 -0.67
N VAL A 538 -15.48 -11.04 -1.93
CA VAL A 538 -16.24 -9.89 -2.40
C VAL A 538 -16.83 -10.18 -3.78
N VAL A 539 -18.03 -9.66 -4.02
CA VAL A 539 -18.56 -9.44 -5.37
C VAL A 539 -18.57 -7.96 -5.63
N MET A 540 -17.87 -7.49 -6.64
CA MET A 540 -17.71 -6.08 -6.98
C MET A 540 -18.46 -5.75 -8.25
N LEU A 541 -19.39 -4.81 -8.14
CA LEU A 541 -20.35 -4.50 -9.19
C LEU A 541 -20.30 -3.01 -9.56
N LYS A 542 -20.58 -2.70 -10.81
CA LYS A 542 -21.02 -1.40 -11.26
C LYS A 542 -22.51 -1.46 -11.59
N ILE A 543 -23.31 -0.60 -10.96
CA ILE A 543 -24.76 -0.57 -11.11
C ILE A 543 -25.18 0.79 -11.63
N THR A 544 -25.97 0.80 -12.71
CA THR A 544 -26.47 2.03 -13.33
C THR A 544 -27.97 1.94 -13.46
N SER A 545 -28.68 2.85 -12.81
CA SER A 545 -30.13 2.95 -12.93
C SER A 545 -30.48 3.57 -14.28
N THR A 546 -31.43 2.95 -14.98
CA THR A 546 -32.06 3.54 -16.17
C THR A 546 -32.98 4.67 -15.73
N PRO A 547 -32.97 5.83 -16.42
CA PRO A 547 -33.87 6.95 -16.13
C PRO A 547 -35.35 6.57 -16.18
#